data_19cb86a0811535e803041f8c4713cfac
#
_entry.id   19cb86a0811535e803041f8c4713cfac
#
_cell.length_a   1.000
_cell.length_b   1.000
_cell.length_c   1.000
_cell.angle_alpha   90.00
_cell.angle_beta   90.00
_cell.angle_gamma   90.00
#
_symmetry.space_group_name_H-M   'P 1'
#
loop_
_entity.id
_entity.type
_entity.pdbx_description
1 polymer ?
#
loop_
_entity_poly.entity_id
_entity_poly.type
_entity_poly.pdbx_seq_one_letter_code
_entity_poly.pdbx_strand_id
1 'polypeptide(L)'
;MPARHLARPAAPRRRAAAAGTGVVALLLLVLGLALAPTPPATAADATSMLRLGQLNPDQGNLELTVSSVANPKNTVLIAALGYGELSGYQAVEEGDYVVATRPAGSSEPPMVAKTISVRPGTTSTVATVGGAAEGGITSFTDDLTAPDPTKARLRVINAAPPAAQLDVRGPSGEQVAVGLALGAAGSYTTLPPGESRLSVGPPGAPAVEVPVTLKANEVSSVVLTSGGGAVQARVVVDAAGSPVVPPGPVHAGFGGAAAEAGAYRAASSAVLIVLAVSAALVSARLARTR
;
A
#
# COMPACT_ATOMS: atom_id res chain seq x y z
N MET A 1 -9.69 -106.29 -24.67
CA MET A 1 -8.38 -105.73 -24.41
C MET A 1 -8.55 -104.20 -24.33
N PRO A 2 -8.20 -103.56 -23.21
CA PRO A 2 -8.54 -102.19 -22.97
C PRO A 2 -7.40 -101.21 -23.42
N ALA A 3 -7.78 -100.11 -24.03
CA ALA A 3 -6.92 -99.01 -24.42
C ALA A 3 -6.59 -98.13 -23.20
N ARG A 4 -5.32 -97.87 -23.01
CA ARG A 4 -4.81 -96.97 -21.97
C ARG A 4 -4.92 -95.47 -22.42
N HIS A 5 -5.69 -94.70 -21.70
CA HIS A 5 -5.68 -93.23 -21.81
C HIS A 5 -4.45 -92.66 -21.11
N LEU A 6 -3.61 -91.99 -21.85
CA LEU A 6 -2.50 -91.17 -21.34
C LEU A 6 -3.04 -89.79 -21.03
N ALA A 7 -2.96 -89.38 -19.77
CA ALA A 7 -3.27 -88.07 -19.31
C ALA A 7 -2.12 -87.13 -19.66
N ARG A 8 -2.43 -85.96 -20.30
CA ARG A 8 -1.53 -84.87 -20.55
C ARG A 8 -1.35 -84.00 -19.29
N PRO A 9 -0.13 -83.54 -18.94
CA PRO A 9 0.09 -82.65 -17.85
C PRO A 9 -0.35 -81.23 -18.23
N ALA A 10 -1.06 -80.53 -17.33
CA ALA A 10 -1.50 -79.15 -17.46
C ALA A 10 -0.32 -78.21 -17.23
N ALA A 11 -0.15 -77.24 -18.12
CA ALA A 11 0.88 -76.16 -18.07
C ALA A 11 0.56 -75.18 -16.95
N PRO A 12 1.57 -74.62 -16.22
CA PRO A 12 1.35 -73.64 -15.19
C PRO A 12 0.99 -72.25 -15.82
N ARG A 13 -0.13 -71.69 -15.37
CA ARG A 13 -0.56 -70.36 -15.73
C ARG A 13 0.36 -69.31 -15.10
N ARG A 14 1.10 -68.56 -15.90
CA ARG A 14 1.86 -67.39 -15.49
C ARG A 14 0.91 -66.31 -14.96
N ARG A 15 0.89 -66.08 -13.63
CA ARG A 15 0.26 -64.93 -12.99
C ARG A 15 1.36 -63.99 -12.44
N ALA A 16 2.05 -63.28 -13.31
CA ALA A 16 3.13 -62.38 -12.89
C ALA A 16 3.19 -61.04 -13.65
N ALA A 17 2.04 -60.50 -14.08
CA ALA A 17 2.04 -59.25 -14.82
C ALA A 17 1.16 -58.10 -14.25
N ALA A 18 0.48 -58.31 -13.10
CA ALA A 18 -0.46 -57.29 -12.61
C ALA A 18 0.08 -56.38 -11.49
N ALA A 19 1.24 -56.67 -10.91
CA ALA A 19 1.78 -55.92 -9.77
C ALA A 19 2.63 -54.69 -10.19
N GLY A 20 3.19 -54.67 -11.42
CA GLY A 20 4.04 -53.59 -11.88
C GLY A 20 3.28 -52.39 -12.38
N THR A 21 2.08 -52.60 -12.95
CA THR A 21 1.30 -51.55 -13.60
C THR A 21 0.69 -50.55 -12.58
N GLY A 22 0.36 -51.00 -11.37
CA GLY A 22 -0.22 -50.14 -10.32
C GLY A 22 0.79 -49.17 -9.73
N VAL A 23 2.06 -49.54 -9.60
CA VAL A 23 3.10 -48.69 -9.00
C VAL A 23 3.51 -47.57 -10.01
N VAL A 24 3.60 -47.90 -11.28
CA VAL A 24 3.91 -46.91 -12.34
C VAL A 24 2.76 -45.92 -12.50
N ALA A 25 1.51 -46.37 -12.45
CA ALA A 25 0.34 -45.48 -12.52
C ALA A 25 0.26 -44.51 -11.32
N LEU A 26 0.60 -44.99 -10.09
CA LEU A 26 0.63 -44.15 -8.89
C LEU A 26 1.77 -43.10 -8.95
N LEU A 27 2.96 -43.48 -9.46
CA LEU A 27 4.09 -42.59 -9.65
C LEU A 27 3.80 -41.49 -10.69
N LEU A 28 3.13 -41.85 -11.78
CA LEU A 28 2.72 -40.85 -12.80
C LEU A 28 1.63 -39.94 -12.30
N LEU A 29 0.72 -40.38 -11.44
CA LEU A 29 -0.31 -39.53 -10.82
C LEU A 29 0.32 -38.52 -9.85
N VAL A 30 1.30 -38.92 -9.04
CA VAL A 30 2.01 -38.03 -8.11
C VAL A 30 2.87 -37.01 -8.87
N LEU A 31 3.52 -37.43 -9.94
CA LEU A 31 4.32 -36.55 -10.79
C LEU A 31 3.45 -35.55 -11.58
N GLY A 32 2.27 -35.96 -12.01
CA GLY A 32 1.29 -35.10 -12.69
C GLY A 32 0.70 -34.03 -11.77
N LEU A 33 0.55 -34.32 -10.48
CA LEU A 33 0.08 -33.33 -9.49
C LEU A 33 1.16 -32.29 -9.15
N ALA A 34 2.44 -32.65 -9.27
CA ALA A 34 3.56 -31.73 -9.02
C ALA A 34 3.81 -30.75 -10.20
N LEU A 35 3.30 -31.07 -11.40
CA LEU A 35 3.38 -30.23 -12.59
C LEU A 35 2.09 -29.45 -12.90
N ALA A 36 1.11 -29.46 -12.00
CA ALA A 36 -0.06 -28.61 -12.15
C ALA A 36 0.38 -27.15 -12.23
N PRO A 37 -0.02 -26.39 -13.26
CA PRO A 37 0.30 -24.97 -13.33
C PRO A 37 -0.25 -24.31 -12.07
N THR A 38 0.65 -23.73 -11.27
CA THR A 38 0.23 -22.85 -10.16
C THR A 38 -0.56 -21.70 -10.79
N PRO A 39 -1.81 -21.41 -10.34
CA PRO A 39 -2.51 -20.25 -10.83
C PRO A 39 -1.57 -19.04 -10.63
N PRO A 40 -1.51 -18.11 -11.60
CA PRO A 40 -0.74 -16.89 -11.40
C PRO A 40 -1.20 -16.27 -10.09
N ALA A 41 -0.24 -15.98 -9.20
CA ALA A 41 -0.54 -15.20 -8.03
C ALA A 41 -1.15 -13.88 -8.54
N THR A 42 -2.44 -13.70 -8.32
CA THR A 42 -3.08 -12.39 -8.53
C THR A 42 -2.27 -11.44 -7.66
N ALA A 43 -1.54 -10.53 -8.29
CA ALA A 43 -0.92 -9.43 -7.56
C ALA A 43 -2.06 -8.83 -6.74
N ALA A 44 -1.92 -8.79 -5.42
CA ALA A 44 -2.86 -8.07 -4.59
C ALA A 44 -2.93 -6.66 -5.17
N ASP A 45 -4.12 -6.24 -5.59
CA ASP A 45 -4.32 -4.92 -6.19
C ASP A 45 -3.74 -3.90 -5.21
N ALA A 46 -2.69 -3.21 -5.66
CA ALA A 46 -1.99 -2.28 -4.79
C ALA A 46 -2.98 -1.17 -4.44
N THR A 47 -3.41 -1.14 -3.18
CA THR A 47 -4.40 -0.18 -2.69
C THR A 47 -3.89 1.23 -2.93
N SER A 48 -4.68 2.04 -3.61
CA SER A 48 -4.41 3.45 -3.81
C SER A 48 -4.95 4.26 -2.64
N MET A 49 -4.27 5.35 -2.31
CA MET A 49 -4.64 6.23 -1.20
C MET A 49 -4.92 7.63 -1.72
N LEU A 50 -6.00 8.22 -1.26
CA LEU A 50 -6.40 9.58 -1.63
C LEU A 50 -6.70 10.39 -0.37
N ARG A 51 -6.25 11.63 -0.32
CA ARG A 51 -6.71 12.62 0.66
C ARG A 51 -7.16 13.90 -0.02
N LEU A 52 -7.96 14.67 0.68
CA LEU A 52 -8.50 15.93 0.21
C LEU A 52 -7.91 17.08 0.99
N GLY A 53 -7.84 18.26 0.34
CA GLY A 53 -7.33 19.47 0.94
C GLY A 53 -8.14 20.72 0.56
N GLN A 54 -8.22 21.67 1.50
CA GLN A 54 -8.77 23.00 1.24
C GLN A 54 -7.62 24.02 1.29
N LEU A 55 -7.15 24.45 0.12
CA LEU A 55 -6.03 25.37 -0.05
C LEU A 55 -6.44 26.70 -0.71
N ASN A 56 -7.74 26.96 -0.78
CA ASN A 56 -8.29 28.20 -1.33
C ASN A 56 -8.61 29.20 -0.20
N PRO A 57 -7.86 30.30 -0.07
CA PRO A 57 -8.09 31.29 0.99
C PRO A 57 -9.40 32.05 0.87
N ASP A 58 -9.95 32.14 -0.37
CA ASP A 58 -11.13 32.95 -0.67
C ASP A 58 -12.44 32.23 -0.32
N GLN A 59 -12.33 30.95 0.10
CA GLN A 59 -13.47 30.13 0.49
C GLN A 59 -13.37 29.75 1.97
N GLY A 60 -14.50 29.76 2.63
CA GLY A 60 -14.61 29.30 4.02
C GLY A 60 -14.42 27.77 4.11
N ASN A 61 -15.03 27.18 5.14
CA ASN A 61 -15.02 25.73 5.29
C ASN A 61 -15.76 25.08 4.13
N LEU A 62 -15.12 24.08 3.50
CA LEU A 62 -15.67 23.36 2.36
C LEU A 62 -15.98 21.91 2.74
N GLU A 63 -17.07 21.43 2.18
CA GLU A 63 -17.37 20.01 2.07
C GLU A 63 -16.87 19.52 0.72
N LEU A 64 -16.04 18.49 0.73
CA LEU A 64 -15.51 17.85 -0.46
C LEU A 64 -16.08 16.44 -0.57
N THR A 65 -16.52 16.09 -1.76
CA THR A 65 -17.01 14.73 -2.09
C THR A 65 -16.13 14.12 -3.16
N VAL A 66 -15.89 12.82 -3.05
CA VAL A 66 -15.21 12.00 -4.06
C VAL A 66 -16.14 10.85 -4.41
N SER A 67 -16.61 10.81 -5.65
CA SER A 67 -17.55 9.79 -6.13
C SER A 67 -16.91 9.02 -7.29
N SER A 68 -16.92 7.70 -7.21
CA SER A 68 -16.46 6.86 -8.32
C SER A 68 -17.37 7.04 -9.54
N VAL A 69 -16.76 7.23 -10.71
CA VAL A 69 -17.53 7.31 -11.98
C VAL A 69 -18.16 5.96 -12.31
N ALA A 70 -17.45 4.87 -12.06
CA ALA A 70 -17.93 3.52 -12.30
C ALA A 70 -19.05 3.09 -11.33
N ASN A 71 -18.99 3.56 -10.08
CA ASN A 71 -19.97 3.27 -9.04
C ASN A 71 -20.29 4.54 -8.21
N PRO A 72 -21.22 5.39 -8.66
CA PRO A 72 -21.55 6.64 -7.98
C PRO A 72 -22.08 6.49 -6.54
N LYS A 73 -22.47 5.28 -6.14
CA LYS A 73 -22.85 4.98 -4.75
C LYS A 73 -21.63 4.88 -3.83
N ASN A 74 -20.44 4.62 -4.39
CA ASN A 74 -19.18 4.64 -3.67
C ASN A 74 -18.68 6.09 -3.61
N THR A 75 -19.18 6.83 -2.63
CA THR A 75 -18.85 8.24 -2.41
C THR A 75 -18.23 8.40 -1.03
N VAL A 76 -17.06 9.02 -0.99
CA VAL A 76 -16.41 9.48 0.26
C VAL A 76 -16.75 10.96 0.45
N LEU A 77 -17.28 11.28 1.60
CA LEU A 77 -17.60 12.64 2.00
C LEU A 77 -16.60 13.11 3.06
N ILE A 78 -15.93 14.21 2.79
CA ILE A 78 -15.12 14.92 3.79
C ILE A 78 -15.80 16.24 4.09
N ALA A 79 -16.34 16.35 5.29
CA ALA A 79 -17.06 17.54 5.72
C ALA A 79 -16.11 18.55 6.39
N ALA A 80 -16.35 19.84 6.10
CA ALA A 80 -15.83 20.97 6.87
C ALA A 80 -14.30 21.09 6.95
N LEU A 81 -13.60 20.92 5.82
CA LEU A 81 -12.19 21.30 5.75
C LEU A 81 -12.05 22.82 5.69
N GLY A 82 -11.26 23.36 6.61
CA GLY A 82 -10.89 24.77 6.63
C GLY A 82 -9.66 25.07 5.77
N TYR A 83 -9.41 26.36 5.54
CA TYR A 83 -8.25 26.82 4.78
C TYR A 83 -6.92 26.31 5.37
N GLY A 84 -6.09 25.70 4.54
CA GLY A 84 -4.82 25.07 4.92
C GLY A 84 -4.98 23.67 5.51
N GLU A 85 -6.17 23.10 5.51
CA GLU A 85 -6.40 21.75 6.05
C GLU A 85 -6.32 20.66 4.97
N LEU A 86 -5.73 19.55 5.37
CA LEU A 86 -5.71 18.29 4.62
C LEU A 86 -6.42 17.21 5.44
N SER A 87 -7.21 16.37 4.79
CA SER A 87 -7.83 15.21 5.44
C SER A 87 -6.81 14.10 5.70
N GLY A 88 -7.22 13.07 6.43
CA GLY A 88 -6.52 11.79 6.42
C GLY A 88 -6.64 11.10 5.05
N TYR A 89 -5.69 10.20 4.76
CA TYR A 89 -5.77 9.34 3.58
C TYR A 89 -6.90 8.32 3.70
N GLN A 90 -7.60 8.11 2.59
CA GLN A 90 -8.63 7.10 2.42
C GLN A 90 -8.18 6.11 1.35
N ALA A 91 -8.41 4.83 1.60
CA ALA A 91 -8.20 3.80 0.60
C ALA A 91 -9.26 3.92 -0.49
N VAL A 92 -8.83 3.92 -1.74
CA VAL A 92 -9.71 3.97 -2.91
C VAL A 92 -9.24 2.95 -3.96
N GLU A 93 -10.18 2.45 -4.74
CA GLU A 93 -9.88 1.60 -5.88
C GLU A 93 -9.27 2.44 -7.01
N GLU A 94 -8.60 1.80 -7.96
CA GLU A 94 -8.20 2.46 -9.20
C GLU A 94 -9.42 2.88 -10.02
N GLY A 95 -9.31 3.95 -10.78
CA GLY A 95 -10.39 4.42 -11.65
C GLY A 95 -10.56 5.92 -11.69
N ASP A 96 -11.62 6.36 -12.35
CA ASP A 96 -11.96 7.76 -12.45
C ASP A 96 -12.94 8.15 -11.34
N TYR A 97 -12.68 9.32 -10.75
CA TYR A 97 -13.47 9.89 -9.66
C TYR A 97 -13.84 11.33 -9.97
N VAL A 98 -15.06 11.71 -9.63
CA VAL A 98 -15.48 13.11 -9.60
C VAL A 98 -15.23 13.65 -8.20
N VAL A 99 -14.37 14.67 -8.11
CA VAL A 99 -14.19 15.45 -6.89
C VAL A 99 -15.03 16.70 -7.02
N ALA A 100 -15.89 16.94 -6.06
CA ALA A 100 -16.78 18.10 -6.06
C ALA A 100 -16.73 18.82 -4.72
N THR A 101 -16.90 20.14 -4.74
CA THR A 101 -16.79 21.00 -3.56
C THR A 101 -18.01 21.90 -3.41
N ARG A 102 -18.43 22.12 -2.17
CA ARG A 102 -19.48 23.08 -1.81
C ARG A 102 -19.19 23.69 -0.42
N PRO A 103 -19.81 24.81 -0.06
CA PRO A 103 -19.72 25.34 1.30
C PRO A 103 -20.22 24.30 2.30
N ALA A 104 -19.51 24.13 3.42
CA ALA A 104 -19.89 23.17 4.44
C ALA A 104 -21.29 23.43 4.96
N GLY A 105 -22.12 22.38 5.03
CA GLY A 105 -23.50 22.45 5.46
C GLY A 105 -24.47 23.02 4.41
N SER A 106 -24.02 23.33 3.20
CA SER A 106 -24.90 23.79 2.11
C SER A 106 -25.57 22.62 1.40
N SER A 107 -26.82 22.79 1.01
CA SER A 107 -27.54 21.86 0.11
C SER A 107 -27.49 22.29 -1.37
N GLU A 108 -26.82 23.40 -1.67
CA GLU A 108 -26.65 23.89 -3.02
C GLU A 108 -25.80 22.94 -3.89
N PRO A 109 -25.95 23.01 -5.21
CA PRO A 109 -25.09 22.27 -6.12
C PRO A 109 -23.60 22.57 -5.86
N PRO A 110 -22.69 21.64 -6.21
CA PRO A 110 -21.26 21.88 -6.10
C PRO A 110 -20.82 23.14 -6.85
N MET A 111 -19.96 23.94 -6.22
CA MET A 111 -19.39 25.14 -6.86
C MET A 111 -18.35 24.75 -7.92
N VAL A 112 -17.57 23.72 -7.65
CA VAL A 112 -16.53 23.21 -8.56
C VAL A 112 -16.60 21.67 -8.53
N ALA A 113 -16.46 21.09 -9.71
CA ALA A 113 -16.31 19.65 -9.85
C ALA A 113 -15.25 19.33 -10.91
N LYS A 114 -14.43 18.33 -10.65
CA LYS A 114 -13.37 17.87 -11.56
C LYS A 114 -13.23 16.37 -11.53
N THR A 115 -13.08 15.77 -12.69
CA THR A 115 -12.71 14.34 -12.79
C THR A 115 -11.20 14.19 -12.62
N ILE A 116 -10.80 13.24 -11.79
CA ILE A 116 -9.42 12.80 -11.57
C ILE A 116 -9.31 11.32 -11.84
N SER A 117 -8.13 10.86 -12.28
CA SER A 117 -7.84 9.44 -12.46
C SER A 117 -6.90 8.96 -11.36
N VAL A 118 -7.31 7.93 -10.61
CA VAL A 118 -6.51 7.26 -9.60
C VAL A 118 -5.85 6.03 -10.25
N ARG A 119 -4.53 5.98 -10.23
CA ARG A 119 -3.75 4.85 -10.75
C ARG A 119 -3.48 3.83 -9.65
N PRO A 120 -3.30 2.54 -10.01
CA PRO A 120 -3.02 1.49 -9.03
C PRO A 120 -1.81 1.83 -8.15
N GLY A 121 -1.94 1.60 -6.84
CA GLY A 121 -0.84 1.77 -5.88
C GLY A 121 -0.32 3.20 -5.71
N THR A 122 -1.04 4.20 -6.22
CA THR A 122 -0.63 5.61 -6.05
C THR A 122 -1.21 6.22 -4.79
N THR A 123 -0.44 7.10 -4.16
CA THR A 123 -0.93 7.97 -3.10
C THR A 123 -1.00 9.40 -3.63
N SER A 124 -2.12 10.07 -3.38
CA SER A 124 -2.37 11.39 -3.94
C SER A 124 -3.11 12.31 -2.97
N THR A 125 -2.79 13.60 -3.07
CA THR A 125 -3.55 14.68 -2.45
C THR A 125 -4.31 15.43 -3.54
N VAL A 126 -5.62 15.57 -3.38
CA VAL A 126 -6.45 16.41 -4.26
C VAL A 126 -6.97 17.59 -3.45
N ALA A 127 -6.71 18.80 -3.93
CA ALA A 127 -7.01 19.98 -3.17
C ALA A 127 -7.69 21.06 -4.00
N THR A 128 -8.57 21.82 -3.34
CA THR A 128 -9.01 23.12 -3.88
C THR A 128 -7.86 24.10 -3.77
N VAL A 129 -7.65 24.88 -4.82
CA VAL A 129 -6.63 25.93 -4.84
C VAL A 129 -7.29 27.23 -5.25
N GLY A 130 -6.85 28.33 -4.67
CA GLY A 130 -7.38 29.65 -4.91
C GLY A 130 -6.35 30.60 -5.48
N GLY A 131 -6.83 31.74 -5.84
CA GLY A 131 -6.11 32.83 -6.48
C GLY A 131 -6.85 33.17 -7.75
N ALA A 132 -7.91 33.96 -7.63
CA ALA A 132 -8.78 34.45 -8.68
C ALA A 132 -10.10 33.65 -8.88
N ALA A 133 -10.98 34.26 -9.65
CA ALA A 133 -12.37 33.93 -9.92
C ALA A 133 -12.67 32.48 -10.38
N GLU A 134 -11.67 31.65 -10.52
CA GLU A 134 -11.78 30.27 -11.01
C GLU A 134 -11.18 29.25 -10.01
N GLY A 135 -11.54 29.33 -8.73
CA GLY A 135 -11.10 28.34 -7.75
C GLY A 135 -11.07 26.93 -8.35
N GLY A 136 -9.88 26.35 -8.47
CA GLY A 136 -9.65 25.10 -9.18
C GLY A 136 -9.44 23.92 -8.23
N ILE A 137 -9.50 22.72 -8.79
CA ILE A 137 -9.06 21.48 -8.13
C ILE A 137 -7.76 21.04 -8.79
N THR A 138 -6.73 20.81 -7.98
CA THR A 138 -5.45 20.25 -8.41
C THR A 138 -5.17 18.92 -7.71
N SER A 139 -4.25 18.12 -8.26
CA SER A 139 -3.81 16.88 -7.62
C SER A 139 -2.29 16.84 -7.56
N PHE A 140 -1.76 16.30 -6.46
CA PHE A 140 -0.34 16.08 -6.22
C PHE A 140 -0.13 14.59 -5.99
N THR A 141 0.90 14.02 -6.59
CA THR A 141 1.36 12.67 -6.22
C THR A 141 2.17 12.76 -4.92
N ASP A 142 1.87 11.87 -3.99
CA ASP A 142 2.50 11.84 -2.68
C ASP A 142 3.49 10.68 -2.63
N ASP A 143 4.73 10.96 -2.26
CA ASP A 143 5.76 9.95 -2.03
C ASP A 143 5.92 9.74 -0.51
N LEU A 144 5.32 8.67 -0.02
CA LEU A 144 5.31 8.31 1.40
C LEU A 144 6.52 7.46 1.81
N THR A 145 7.53 7.32 0.96
CA THR A 145 8.76 6.57 1.29
C THR A 145 9.38 7.14 2.56
N ALA A 146 9.51 6.30 3.58
CA ALA A 146 10.09 6.71 4.86
C ALA A 146 11.52 7.21 4.69
N PRO A 147 11.94 8.28 5.38
CA PRO A 147 13.32 8.73 5.41
C PRO A 147 14.18 7.78 6.25
N ASP A 148 15.49 8.07 6.30
CA ASP A 148 16.38 7.50 7.33
C ASP A 148 15.76 7.74 8.72
N PRO A 149 15.80 6.75 9.64
CA PRO A 149 15.20 6.87 10.97
C PRO A 149 15.66 8.08 11.80
N THR A 150 16.79 8.68 11.48
CA THR A 150 17.33 9.88 12.13
C THR A 150 17.01 11.18 11.42
N LYS A 151 16.27 11.12 10.33
CA LYS A 151 15.91 12.26 9.48
C LYS A 151 14.41 12.47 9.45
N ALA A 152 13.99 13.67 9.07
CA ALA A 152 12.65 14.00 8.67
C ALA A 152 12.59 14.23 7.16
N ARG A 153 11.49 13.92 6.52
CA ARG A 153 11.26 14.18 5.11
C ARG A 153 10.03 15.05 4.96
N LEU A 154 10.15 16.14 4.24
CA LEU A 154 9.02 17.04 4.05
C LEU A 154 8.95 17.54 2.61
N ARG A 155 7.75 17.97 2.22
CA ARG A 155 7.54 18.88 1.09
C ARG A 155 6.80 20.11 1.56
N VAL A 156 6.84 21.16 0.74
CA VAL A 156 6.09 22.40 0.97
C VAL A 156 4.97 22.49 -0.05
N ILE A 157 3.79 22.92 0.40
CA ILE A 157 2.64 23.26 -0.43
C ILE A 157 2.38 24.76 -0.27
N ASN A 158 2.39 25.51 -1.37
CA ASN A 158 2.13 26.93 -1.33
C ASN A 158 0.62 27.21 -1.45
N ALA A 159 0.01 27.59 -0.36
CA ALA A 159 -1.37 28.09 -0.30
C ALA A 159 -1.44 29.56 0.20
N ALA A 160 -0.32 30.30 0.18
CA ALA A 160 -0.17 31.62 0.80
C ALA A 160 -0.21 32.76 -0.23
N PRO A 161 -1.38 33.32 -0.62
CA PRO A 161 -1.43 34.56 -1.38
C PRO A 161 -0.94 35.75 -0.51
N PRO A 162 -0.56 36.90 -1.10
CA PRO A 162 -0.69 37.23 -2.52
C PRO A 162 0.52 36.81 -3.37
N ALA A 163 1.53 36.14 -2.79
CA ALA A 163 2.73 35.78 -3.54
C ALA A 163 2.42 34.69 -4.59
N ALA A 164 2.63 35.03 -5.86
CA ALA A 164 2.44 34.11 -6.96
C ALA A 164 3.43 32.91 -6.89
N GLN A 165 4.62 33.16 -6.35
CA GLN A 165 5.68 32.17 -6.16
C GLN A 165 6.40 32.41 -4.83
N LEU A 166 6.90 31.32 -4.24
CA LEU A 166 7.72 31.35 -3.03
C LEU A 166 9.00 30.53 -3.20
N ASP A 167 10.10 31.08 -2.69
CA ASP A 167 11.31 30.34 -2.39
C ASP A 167 11.25 29.91 -0.93
N VAL A 168 11.66 28.67 -0.65
CA VAL A 168 11.72 28.11 0.70
C VAL A 168 13.09 27.51 0.92
N ARG A 169 13.73 27.91 2.01
CA ARG A 169 15.01 27.39 2.45
C ARG A 169 14.89 26.75 3.84
N GLY A 170 15.66 25.72 4.06
CA GLY A 170 15.79 25.09 5.36
C GLY A 170 16.74 25.84 6.30
N PRO A 171 16.91 25.35 7.54
CA PRO A 171 17.66 26.04 8.59
C PRO A 171 19.14 26.24 8.29
N SER A 172 19.74 25.41 7.46
CA SER A 172 21.16 25.52 7.05
C SER A 172 21.30 26.22 5.68
N GLY A 173 20.22 26.80 5.15
CA GLY A 173 20.19 27.47 3.85
C GLY A 173 19.98 26.53 2.65
N GLU A 174 19.74 25.24 2.89
CA GLU A 174 19.42 24.27 1.85
C GLU A 174 18.11 24.63 1.13
N GLN A 175 18.07 24.42 -0.18
CA GLN A 175 16.87 24.68 -0.97
C GLN A 175 15.81 23.61 -0.73
N VAL A 176 14.67 24.01 -0.20
CA VAL A 176 13.49 23.15 -0.01
C VAL A 176 12.52 23.28 -1.18
N ALA A 177 12.31 24.51 -1.64
CA ALA A 177 11.56 24.79 -2.85
C ALA A 177 12.06 26.10 -3.49
N VAL A 178 11.97 26.19 -4.82
CA VAL A 178 12.35 27.37 -5.59
C VAL A 178 11.23 27.70 -6.56
N GLY A 179 10.79 28.95 -6.56
CA GLY A 179 9.73 29.43 -7.43
C GLY A 179 8.43 28.65 -7.30
N LEU A 180 8.12 28.17 -6.08
CA LEU A 180 6.94 27.34 -5.83
C LEU A 180 5.68 28.17 -6.06
N ALA A 181 4.97 27.87 -7.14
CA ALA A 181 3.76 28.59 -7.52
C ALA A 181 2.64 28.44 -6.49
N LEU A 182 1.75 29.44 -6.41
CA LEU A 182 0.54 29.34 -5.60
C LEU A 182 -0.30 28.14 -6.07
N GLY A 183 -0.77 27.34 -5.13
CA GLY A 183 -1.53 26.12 -5.40
C GLY A 183 -0.68 24.94 -5.85
N ALA A 184 0.65 25.04 -5.80
CA ALA A 184 1.56 23.94 -6.13
C ALA A 184 2.19 23.29 -4.90
N ALA A 185 2.63 22.02 -5.08
CA ALA A 185 3.45 21.29 -4.12
C ALA A 185 4.88 21.12 -4.66
N GLY A 186 5.87 21.35 -3.80
CA GLY A 186 7.28 21.08 -4.08
C GLY A 186 7.62 19.58 -3.98
N SER A 187 8.85 19.26 -4.35
CA SER A 187 9.42 17.93 -4.14
C SER A 187 9.69 17.68 -2.66
N TYR A 188 9.71 16.40 -2.28
CA TYR A 188 10.12 16.04 -0.93
C TYR A 188 11.62 16.21 -0.72
N THR A 189 11.98 16.82 0.39
CA THR A 189 13.37 17.10 0.82
C THR A 189 13.60 16.52 2.21
N THR A 190 14.81 16.04 2.47
CA THR A 190 15.19 15.50 3.78
C THR A 190 15.88 16.58 4.61
N LEU A 191 15.40 16.80 5.84
CA LEU A 191 15.94 17.75 6.80
C LEU A 191 16.23 17.07 8.14
N PRO A 192 17.05 17.71 9.00
CA PRO A 192 17.18 17.30 10.40
C PRO A 192 15.84 17.40 11.12
N PRO A 193 15.51 16.45 12.01
CA PRO A 193 14.32 16.56 12.88
C PRO A 193 14.54 17.58 13.99
N GLY A 194 13.46 18.03 14.59
CA GLY A 194 13.45 18.97 15.71
C GLY A 194 12.68 20.25 15.40
N GLU A 195 12.75 21.19 16.31
CA GLU A 195 12.28 22.55 16.09
C GLU A 195 13.21 23.26 15.11
N SER A 196 12.62 23.90 14.11
CA SER A 196 13.34 24.51 13.00
C SER A 196 12.61 25.73 12.49
N ARG A 197 13.23 26.47 11.60
CA ARG A 197 12.65 27.61 10.90
C ARG A 197 12.90 27.46 9.41
N LEU A 198 11.86 27.64 8.64
CA LEU A 198 11.96 27.75 7.19
C LEU A 198 11.98 29.22 6.81
N SER A 199 12.96 29.60 6.01
CA SER A 199 13.03 30.93 5.41
C SER A 199 12.16 30.97 4.16
N VAL A 200 11.08 31.75 4.17
CA VAL A 200 10.03 31.76 3.14
C VAL A 200 9.84 33.16 2.60
N GLY A 201 9.92 33.34 1.30
CA GLY A 201 9.69 34.63 0.65
C GLY A 201 9.55 34.54 -0.85
N PRO A 202 9.06 35.62 -1.51
CA PRO A 202 9.07 35.68 -2.97
C PRO A 202 10.49 35.65 -3.52
N PRO A 203 10.71 35.09 -4.72
CA PRO A 203 12.03 35.07 -5.34
C PRO A 203 12.65 36.47 -5.41
N GLY A 204 13.87 36.61 -4.89
CA GLY A 204 14.61 37.88 -4.89
C GLY A 204 14.10 38.95 -3.92
N ALA A 205 13.17 38.64 -3.04
CA ALA A 205 12.65 39.52 -2.01
C ALA A 205 13.02 39.05 -0.59
N PRO A 206 12.87 39.93 0.43
CA PRO A 206 13.09 39.52 1.82
C PRO A 206 12.21 38.32 2.22
N ALA A 207 12.82 37.35 2.87
CA ALA A 207 12.14 36.19 3.40
C ALA A 207 11.76 36.41 4.87
N VAL A 208 10.76 35.67 5.33
CA VAL A 208 10.36 35.59 6.73
C VAL A 208 10.65 34.21 7.30
N GLU A 209 10.96 34.15 8.58
CA GLU A 209 11.23 32.90 9.29
C GLU A 209 9.92 32.30 9.82
N VAL A 210 9.58 31.12 9.35
CA VAL A 210 8.36 30.40 9.71
C VAL A 210 8.71 29.19 10.55
N PRO A 211 8.29 29.10 11.81
CA PRO A 211 8.62 27.98 12.67
C PRO A 211 7.93 26.70 12.23
N VAL A 212 8.64 25.57 12.29
CA VAL A 212 8.11 24.23 12.03
C VAL A 212 8.73 23.24 13.02
N THR A 213 8.00 22.20 13.37
CA THR A 213 8.53 21.08 14.16
C THR A 213 8.46 19.83 13.31
N LEU A 214 9.62 19.23 13.06
CA LEU A 214 9.76 18.03 12.24
C LEU A 214 10.15 16.85 13.15
N LYS A 215 9.50 15.70 12.97
CA LYS A 215 9.86 14.51 13.74
C LYS A 215 10.69 13.54 12.90
N ALA A 216 11.63 12.89 13.58
CA ALA A 216 12.44 11.85 12.97
C ALA A 216 11.55 10.71 12.45
N ASN A 217 11.95 10.12 11.33
CA ASN A 217 11.23 9.00 10.70
C ASN A 217 9.80 9.33 10.26
N GLU A 218 9.48 10.62 10.05
CA GLU A 218 8.18 11.06 9.51
C GLU A 218 8.33 11.68 8.13
N VAL A 219 7.31 11.50 7.30
CA VAL A 219 7.08 12.22 6.05
C VAL A 219 5.97 13.22 6.31
N SER A 220 6.18 14.49 5.95
CA SER A 220 5.23 15.56 6.24
C SER A 220 5.01 16.48 5.04
N SER A 221 3.82 17.05 4.92
CA SER A 221 3.52 18.20 4.10
C SER A 221 3.47 19.46 4.97
N VAL A 222 4.25 20.47 4.62
CA VAL A 222 4.19 21.80 5.23
C VAL A 222 3.32 22.69 4.34
N VAL A 223 2.11 22.96 4.79
CA VAL A 223 1.18 23.85 4.09
C VAL A 223 1.45 25.29 4.52
N LEU A 224 1.92 26.10 3.59
CA LEU A 224 2.07 27.55 3.79
C LEU A 224 0.75 28.23 3.52
N THR A 225 0.28 29.02 4.46
CA THR A 225 -0.97 29.80 4.38
C THR A 225 -0.70 31.25 4.70
N SER A 226 -1.60 32.13 4.30
CA SER A 226 -1.60 33.55 4.73
C SER A 226 -2.67 33.76 5.79
N GLY A 227 -2.29 34.38 6.90
CA GLY A 227 -3.20 34.73 7.97
C GLY A 227 -2.72 35.96 8.74
N GLY A 228 -3.59 36.93 8.98
CA GLY A 228 -3.21 38.17 9.69
C GLY A 228 -2.10 38.98 9.03
N GLY A 229 -1.93 38.91 7.72
CA GLY A 229 -0.88 39.62 6.97
C GLY A 229 0.50 38.94 7.03
N ALA A 230 0.62 37.72 7.59
CA ALA A 230 1.86 36.96 7.68
C ALA A 230 1.70 35.58 7.05
N VAL A 231 2.84 35.01 6.60
CA VAL A 231 2.91 33.60 6.20
C VAL A 231 2.98 32.72 7.44
N GLN A 232 2.18 31.68 7.45
CA GLN A 232 2.10 30.69 8.49
C GLN A 232 2.37 29.30 7.91
N ALA A 233 2.89 28.38 8.73
CA ALA A 233 3.08 26.99 8.33
C ALA A 233 2.22 26.07 9.18
N ARG A 234 1.56 25.11 8.53
CA ARG A 234 0.92 23.97 9.16
C ARG A 234 1.62 22.70 8.73
N VAL A 235 2.16 21.96 9.69
CA VAL A 235 2.78 20.64 9.44
C VAL A 235 1.71 19.58 9.51
N VAL A 236 1.55 18.82 8.45
CA VAL A 236 0.64 17.67 8.35
C VAL A 236 1.46 16.43 8.13
N VAL A 237 1.31 15.43 9.00
CA VAL A 237 2.02 14.15 8.85
C VAL A 237 1.39 13.38 7.71
N ASP A 238 2.20 13.03 6.70
CA ASP A 238 1.79 12.24 5.54
C ASP A 238 1.95 10.75 5.83
N ALA A 239 3.07 10.37 6.45
CA ALA A 239 3.32 9.02 6.93
C ALA A 239 4.25 9.06 8.15
N ALA A 240 3.96 8.23 9.14
CA ALA A 240 4.90 7.88 10.18
C ALA A 240 5.69 6.66 9.70
N GLY A 241 7.00 6.73 9.80
CA GLY A 241 7.85 5.56 9.51
C GLY A 241 7.62 4.44 10.53
N SER A 242 8.09 3.26 10.21
CA SER A 242 8.03 2.14 11.15
C SER A 242 8.72 2.51 12.46
N PRO A 243 8.14 2.15 13.62
CA PRO A 243 8.79 2.41 14.90
C PRO A 243 10.22 1.88 14.89
N VAL A 244 11.18 2.70 15.27
CA VAL A 244 12.57 2.24 15.47
C VAL A 244 12.53 1.28 16.64
N VAL A 245 12.64 -0.02 16.37
CA VAL A 245 12.83 -1.01 17.42
C VAL A 245 14.24 -0.83 17.93
N PRO A 246 14.45 -0.43 19.22
CA PRO A 246 15.78 -0.29 19.75
C PRO A 246 16.54 -1.62 19.58
N PRO A 247 17.83 -1.60 19.21
CA PRO A 247 18.64 -2.81 19.18
C PRO A 247 18.89 -3.26 20.62
N GLY A 248 17.98 -4.04 21.17
CA GLY A 248 18.05 -4.65 22.49
C GLY A 248 17.50 -6.08 22.42
N PRO A 249 17.91 -6.97 23.34
CA PRO A 249 17.32 -8.31 23.34
C PRO A 249 15.84 -8.17 23.61
N VAL A 250 15.03 -8.36 22.55
CA VAL A 250 13.60 -8.59 22.73
C VAL A 250 13.50 -9.92 23.43
N HIS A 251 13.21 -9.93 24.73
CA HIS A 251 12.64 -11.08 25.37
C HIS A 251 11.26 -11.31 24.73
N ALA A 252 11.26 -11.85 23.51
CA ALA A 252 10.07 -12.38 22.89
C ALA A 252 9.62 -13.52 23.81
N GLY A 253 8.58 -13.27 24.61
CA GLY A 253 7.93 -14.30 25.36
C GLY A 253 7.57 -15.42 24.39
N PHE A 254 8.02 -16.64 24.71
CA PHE A 254 7.75 -17.87 23.99
C PHE A 254 6.24 -18.18 24.07
N GLY A 255 5.39 -17.50 23.32
CA GLY A 255 3.96 -17.66 23.46
C GLY A 255 3.13 -17.53 22.17
N GLY A 256 3.60 -18.01 21.03
CA GLY A 256 2.78 -17.96 19.82
C GLY A 256 3.33 -18.78 18.64
N ALA A 257 4.64 -18.77 18.44
CA ALA A 257 5.26 -19.45 17.32
C ALA A 257 5.30 -20.99 17.44
N ALA A 258 5.06 -21.54 18.64
CA ALA A 258 5.05 -22.98 18.86
C ALA A 258 3.81 -23.69 18.27
N ALA A 259 2.68 -22.99 18.12
CA ALA A 259 1.45 -23.59 17.61
C ALA A 259 1.49 -23.80 16.09
N GLU A 260 2.07 -22.85 15.33
CA GLU A 260 2.16 -23.00 13.87
C GLU A 260 3.25 -23.98 13.42
N ALA A 261 4.41 -23.98 14.11
CA ALA A 261 5.45 -24.98 13.85
C ALA A 261 5.01 -26.41 14.15
N GLY A 262 4.08 -26.59 15.10
CA GLY A 262 3.46 -27.88 15.42
C GLY A 262 2.58 -28.42 14.30
N ALA A 263 1.82 -27.55 13.61
CA ALA A 263 0.94 -27.96 12.52
C ALA A 263 1.70 -28.45 11.28
N TYR A 264 2.80 -27.81 10.92
CA TYR A 264 3.65 -28.24 9.80
C TYR A 264 4.39 -29.56 10.11
N ARG A 265 4.86 -29.74 11.35
CA ARG A 265 5.50 -31.00 11.77
C ARG A 265 4.52 -32.16 11.82
N ALA A 266 3.28 -31.94 12.25
CA ALA A 266 2.24 -32.99 12.26
C ALA A 266 1.85 -33.40 10.83
N ALA A 267 1.73 -32.46 9.89
CA ALA A 267 1.44 -32.77 8.49
C ALA A 267 2.58 -33.53 7.81
N SER A 268 3.83 -33.15 8.04
CA SER A 268 5.01 -33.84 7.51
C SER A 268 5.15 -35.26 8.06
N SER A 269 4.86 -35.46 9.36
CA SER A 269 4.89 -36.79 10.01
C SER A 269 3.80 -37.69 9.47
N ALA A 270 2.60 -37.20 9.19
CA ALA A 270 1.52 -38.01 8.64
C ALA A 270 1.86 -38.53 7.22
N VAL A 271 2.49 -37.71 6.37
CA VAL A 271 2.92 -38.14 5.04
C VAL A 271 4.00 -39.23 5.11
N LEU A 272 4.96 -39.11 6.02
CA LEU A 272 6.01 -40.10 6.22
C LEU A 272 5.45 -41.45 6.73
N ILE A 273 4.47 -41.42 7.63
CA ILE A 273 3.82 -42.65 8.16
C ILE A 273 3.04 -43.35 7.04
N VAL A 274 2.32 -42.64 6.20
CA VAL A 274 1.59 -43.21 5.06
C VAL A 274 2.55 -43.86 4.07
N LEU A 275 3.69 -43.25 3.78
CA LEU A 275 4.71 -43.83 2.91
C LEU A 275 5.36 -45.08 3.51
N ALA A 276 5.65 -45.10 4.81
CA ALA A 276 6.24 -46.22 5.49
C ALA A 276 5.28 -47.43 5.55
N VAL A 277 4.00 -47.22 5.83
CA VAL A 277 2.97 -48.27 5.85
C VAL A 277 2.76 -48.85 4.45
N SER A 278 2.76 -48.00 3.42
CA SER A 278 2.63 -48.45 2.03
C SER A 278 3.82 -49.33 1.60
N ALA A 279 5.04 -48.97 1.97
CA ALA A 279 6.24 -49.77 1.70
C ALA A 279 6.23 -51.11 2.44
N ALA A 280 5.80 -51.14 3.70
CA ALA A 280 5.69 -52.36 4.49
C ALA A 280 4.64 -53.33 3.93
N LEU A 281 3.49 -52.83 3.46
CA LEU A 281 2.45 -53.69 2.85
C LEU A 281 2.89 -54.29 1.52
N VAL A 282 3.65 -53.54 0.70
CA VAL A 282 4.24 -54.06 -0.55
C VAL A 282 5.26 -55.12 -0.26
N SER A 283 6.15 -54.92 0.72
CA SER A 283 7.17 -55.91 1.13
C SER A 283 6.55 -57.19 1.69
N ALA A 284 5.51 -57.09 2.51
CA ALA A 284 4.79 -58.24 3.06
C ALA A 284 4.05 -59.05 1.98
N ARG A 285 3.55 -58.41 0.92
CA ARG A 285 2.96 -59.14 -0.21
C ARG A 285 3.99 -59.87 -1.06
N LEU A 286 5.15 -59.28 -1.30
CA LEU A 286 6.24 -59.90 -2.04
C LEU A 286 6.85 -61.10 -1.29
N ALA A 287 6.86 -61.07 0.04
CA ALA A 287 7.34 -62.19 0.88
C ALA A 287 6.38 -63.39 0.90
N ARG A 288 5.08 -63.20 0.62
CA ARG A 288 4.07 -64.30 0.58
C ARG A 288 3.95 -65.00 -0.77
N THR A 289 4.65 -64.49 -1.78
CA THR A 289 4.66 -65.05 -3.14
C THR A 289 5.95 -65.81 -3.49
N ARG A 290 6.82 -65.97 -2.52
CA ARG A 290 7.95 -66.91 -2.52
C ARG A 290 7.61 -68.09 -1.63
#